data_03102645ed12ff2d9192bcde2aa26d3c
#
_entry.id   03102645ed12ff2d9192bcde2aa26d3c
#
_cell.length_a   1.000
_cell.length_b   1.000
_cell.length_c   1.000
_cell.angle_alpha   90.00
_cell.angle_beta   90.00
_cell.angle_gamma   90.00
#
_symmetry.space_group_name_H-M   'P 1'
#
loop_
_entity.id
_entity.type
_entity.pdbx_description
1 polymer ?
#
loop_
_entity_poly.entity_id
_entity_poly.type
_entity_poly.pdbx_seq_one_letter_code
_entity_poly.pdbx_strand_id
1 'polypeptide(L)'
;IKTHIVQTAILFTTGLVAQLASAHYPFVAPLAYQTFNNQTAIISGFYDNPFASEVAMKNFKFHFHTPSGEKVQINEQDWQKTQAVAVYSLSNKLDGTYRIRGEKKGGTAQFTQVNQQWKPLVSAQQKQGALKNDNVVYASNLKKNAVVKHVQTLEIVETFVSRRAVSDHVIHHIHDGFDVQFLTHPNQMKVDQDINLKVLDDKKGIENFKVEILAPTTDFSREEKVYQVEQTDQSGNLQFKMKEKGQYLLKIDYQQPFSKPSSDLKRYKYTLAFNLVD
;
A
#
# COMPACT_ATOMS: atom_id res chain seq x y z
N ILE A 1 22.64 20.77 -47.97
CA ILE A 1 22.34 21.05 -46.55
C ILE A 1 21.79 19.75 -45.97
N LYS A 2 22.66 19.03 -45.21
CA LYS A 2 22.22 17.78 -44.50
C LYS A 2 21.90 18.14 -43.07
N THR A 3 20.63 17.97 -42.70
CA THR A 3 20.13 18.18 -41.34
C THR A 3 20.34 16.90 -40.54
N HIS A 4 21.22 16.93 -39.53
CA HIS A 4 21.40 15.85 -38.57
C HIS A 4 20.33 15.97 -37.48
N ILE A 5 19.41 14.99 -37.44
CA ILE A 5 18.48 14.81 -36.32
C ILE A 5 19.23 14.06 -35.23
N VAL A 6 19.50 14.73 -34.11
CA VAL A 6 20.02 14.10 -32.90
C VAL A 6 18.82 13.48 -32.17
N GLN A 7 18.67 12.16 -32.19
CA GLN A 7 17.75 11.44 -31.37
C GLN A 7 18.35 11.27 -29.95
N THR A 8 17.84 12.05 -29.01
CA THR A 8 18.15 11.88 -27.58
C THR A 8 17.40 10.66 -27.06
N ALA A 9 18.09 9.54 -26.90
CA ALA A 9 17.57 8.35 -26.25
C ALA A 9 17.49 8.60 -24.75
N ILE A 10 16.29 8.80 -24.21
CA ILE A 10 16.03 8.82 -22.78
C ILE A 10 16.07 7.35 -22.29
N LEU A 11 17.16 6.95 -21.67
CA LEU A 11 17.27 5.66 -20.98
C LEU A 11 16.43 5.75 -19.69
N PHE A 12 15.25 5.15 -19.71
CA PHE A 12 14.53 4.79 -18.50
C PHE A 12 15.31 3.66 -17.80
N THR A 13 16.10 3.99 -16.80
CA THR A 13 16.65 3.00 -15.88
C THR A 13 15.53 2.56 -14.94
N THR A 14 14.76 1.56 -15.32
CA THR A 14 13.93 0.80 -14.39
C THR A 14 14.87 0.09 -13.42
N GLY A 15 15.00 0.66 -12.22
CA GLY A 15 15.72 0.01 -11.12
C GLY A 15 15.03 -1.31 -10.79
N LEU A 16 15.66 -2.43 -11.15
CA LEU A 16 15.30 -3.74 -10.66
C LEU A 16 15.53 -3.75 -9.15
N VAL A 17 14.49 -3.48 -8.37
CA VAL A 17 14.50 -3.75 -6.94
C VAL A 17 14.44 -5.27 -6.82
N ALA A 18 15.50 -5.87 -6.30
CA ALA A 18 15.52 -7.28 -5.96
C ALA A 18 14.33 -7.55 -5.03
N GLN A 19 13.33 -8.28 -5.53
CA GLN A 19 12.22 -8.76 -4.72
C GLN A 19 12.78 -9.76 -3.73
N LEU A 20 13.02 -9.29 -2.50
CA LEU A 20 13.14 -10.19 -1.37
C LEU A 20 11.76 -10.83 -1.21
N ALA A 21 11.70 -12.11 -1.47
CA ALA A 21 10.49 -12.90 -1.40
C ALA A 21 9.83 -12.78 -0.03
N SER A 22 8.76 -12.01 0.03
CA SER A 22 7.66 -12.19 0.96
C SER A 22 6.43 -11.82 0.15
N ALA A 23 5.82 -12.82 -0.40
CA ALA A 23 4.73 -12.69 -1.36
C ALA A 23 3.42 -12.23 -0.72
N HIS A 24 3.33 -12.22 0.61
CA HIS A 24 2.07 -11.91 1.29
C HIS A 24 1.93 -10.41 1.56
N TYR A 25 0.90 -9.82 0.98
CA TYR A 25 0.49 -8.45 1.29
C TYR A 25 -0.54 -8.45 2.42
N PRO A 26 -0.49 -7.46 3.33
CA PRO A 26 -1.50 -7.29 4.36
C PRO A 26 -2.77 -6.65 3.79
N PHE A 27 -3.92 -6.97 4.39
CA PHE A 27 -5.18 -6.28 4.12
C PHE A 27 -6.03 -6.15 5.38
N VAL A 28 -6.94 -5.18 5.38
CA VAL A 28 -8.06 -5.06 6.31
C VAL A 28 -9.33 -4.79 5.49
N ALA A 29 -10.42 -5.50 5.78
CA ALA A 29 -11.67 -5.35 5.05
C ALA A 29 -12.87 -5.60 5.97
N PRO A 30 -14.01 -4.90 5.78
CA PRO A 30 -15.24 -5.22 6.47
C PRO A 30 -15.96 -6.37 5.75
N LEU A 31 -16.78 -7.12 6.49
CA LEU A 31 -17.72 -8.04 5.87
C LEU A 31 -18.89 -7.31 5.19
N ALA A 32 -19.15 -6.06 5.57
CA ALA A 32 -20.12 -5.18 4.93
C ALA A 32 -19.58 -3.74 4.88
N TYR A 33 -19.41 -3.19 3.68
CA TYR A 33 -18.94 -1.80 3.47
C TYR A 33 -20.05 -0.78 3.80
N GLN A 34 -21.29 -1.16 3.63
CA GLN A 34 -22.48 -0.39 3.99
C GLN A 34 -23.42 -1.26 4.81
N THR A 35 -23.96 -0.74 5.92
CA THR A 35 -24.77 -1.51 6.86
C THR A 35 -25.78 -0.65 7.59
N PHE A 36 -26.86 -1.27 8.06
CA PHE A 36 -27.79 -0.71 9.04
C PHE A 36 -27.48 -1.16 10.49
N ASN A 37 -26.60 -2.14 10.64
CA ASN A 37 -26.28 -2.74 11.94
C ASN A 37 -25.38 -1.84 12.79
N ASN A 38 -25.44 -2.01 14.11
CA ASN A 38 -24.59 -1.29 15.08
C ASN A 38 -23.22 -1.93 15.26
N GLN A 39 -22.99 -3.07 14.63
CA GLN A 39 -21.71 -3.80 14.67
C GLN A 39 -21.39 -4.34 13.29
N THR A 40 -20.11 -4.27 12.93
CA THR A 40 -19.59 -4.79 11.68
C THR A 40 -18.31 -5.56 11.96
N ALA A 41 -18.23 -6.80 11.47
CA ALA A 41 -17.00 -7.57 11.55
C ALA A 41 -15.97 -7.01 10.54
N ILE A 42 -14.78 -6.71 11.05
CA ILE A 42 -13.60 -6.31 10.28
C ILE A 42 -12.64 -7.49 10.31
N ILE A 43 -12.23 -7.95 9.13
CA ILE A 43 -11.23 -9.02 8.99
C ILE A 43 -9.88 -8.43 8.59
N SER A 44 -8.80 -9.05 9.05
CA SER A 44 -7.46 -8.69 8.64
C SER A 44 -6.54 -9.91 8.54
N GLY A 45 -5.61 -9.85 7.60
CA GLY A 45 -4.66 -10.92 7.39
C GLY A 45 -3.67 -10.62 6.27
N PHE A 46 -2.84 -11.61 5.97
CA PHE A 46 -1.95 -11.61 4.81
C PHE A 46 -2.51 -12.54 3.75
N TYR A 47 -2.37 -12.18 2.49
CA TYR A 47 -2.96 -12.89 1.35
C TYR A 47 -1.97 -13.08 0.20
N ASP A 48 -2.17 -14.16 -0.57
CA ASP A 48 -1.70 -14.31 -1.94
C ASP A 48 -2.85 -14.04 -2.93
N ASN A 49 -4.08 -14.46 -2.56
CA ASN A 49 -5.30 -14.12 -3.28
C ASN A 49 -6.11 -13.10 -2.44
N PRO A 50 -6.49 -11.93 -3.01
CA PRO A 50 -7.26 -10.90 -2.30
C PRO A 50 -8.43 -11.46 -1.49
N PHE A 51 -8.54 -11.00 -0.23
CA PHE A 51 -9.54 -11.40 0.78
C PHE A 51 -9.48 -12.86 1.27
N ALA A 52 -8.68 -13.75 0.64
CA ALA A 52 -8.40 -15.08 1.15
C ALA A 52 -7.19 -15.02 2.08
N SER A 53 -7.44 -14.79 3.37
CA SER A 53 -6.38 -14.68 4.36
C SER A 53 -5.74 -16.04 4.65
N GLU A 54 -4.42 -16.11 4.60
CA GLU A 54 -3.64 -17.31 4.91
C GLU A 54 -2.97 -17.22 6.29
N VAL A 55 -2.65 -16.01 6.73
CA VAL A 55 -2.00 -15.75 8.02
C VAL A 55 -2.63 -14.53 8.68
N ALA A 56 -3.02 -14.67 9.94
CA ALA A 56 -3.57 -13.57 10.73
C ALA A 56 -2.52 -12.45 10.92
N MET A 57 -2.95 -11.20 10.80
CA MET A 57 -2.09 -10.04 11.04
C MET A 57 -1.64 -9.96 12.50
N LYS A 58 -0.36 -9.60 12.70
CA LYS A 58 0.26 -9.38 14.00
C LYS A 58 1.07 -8.09 14.01
N ASN A 59 1.13 -7.45 15.16
CA ASN A 59 1.96 -6.26 15.40
C ASN A 59 1.59 -5.03 14.55
N PHE A 60 0.36 -4.96 14.05
CA PHE A 60 -0.19 -3.73 13.46
C PHE A 60 -0.82 -2.87 14.55
N LYS A 61 -0.60 -1.57 14.47
CA LYS A 61 -1.27 -0.56 15.29
C LYS A 61 -2.52 -0.11 14.53
N PHE A 62 -3.68 -0.59 14.95
CA PHE A 62 -4.96 -0.23 14.35
C PHE A 62 -5.62 0.92 15.09
N HIS A 63 -6.28 1.78 14.34
CA HIS A 63 -7.22 2.76 14.85
C HIS A 63 -8.34 2.96 13.83
N PHE A 64 -9.43 3.57 14.26
CA PHE A 64 -10.45 4.07 13.35
C PHE A 64 -10.84 5.48 13.71
N HIS A 65 -11.31 6.22 12.71
CA HIS A 65 -11.97 7.49 12.90
C HIS A 65 -13.48 7.28 12.80
N THR A 66 -14.22 7.83 13.77
CA THR A 66 -15.69 7.86 13.74
C THR A 66 -16.19 8.87 12.72
N PRO A 67 -17.49 8.84 12.34
CA PRO A 67 -18.07 9.85 11.44
C PRO A 67 -17.89 11.29 11.92
N SER A 68 -17.75 11.51 13.23
CA SER A 68 -17.47 12.83 13.82
C SER A 68 -15.99 13.21 13.86
N GLY A 69 -15.09 12.31 13.39
CA GLY A 69 -13.64 12.54 13.34
C GLY A 69 -12.88 12.14 14.61
N GLU A 70 -13.55 11.59 15.62
CA GLU A 70 -12.88 11.07 16.81
C GLU A 70 -11.99 9.88 16.43
N LYS A 71 -10.73 9.90 16.85
CA LYS A 71 -9.78 8.80 16.67
C LYS A 71 -9.86 7.82 17.83
N VAL A 72 -10.18 6.58 17.54
CA VAL A 72 -10.28 5.47 18.51
C VAL A 72 -9.20 4.44 18.22
N GLN A 73 -8.37 4.14 19.22
CA GLN A 73 -7.34 3.11 19.12
C GLN A 73 -7.98 1.73 19.28
N ILE A 74 -7.60 0.78 18.42
CA ILE A 74 -7.95 -0.64 18.57
C ILE A 74 -6.74 -1.36 19.18
N ASN A 75 -6.92 -1.96 20.35
CA ASN A 75 -5.84 -2.70 21.00
C ASN A 75 -5.68 -4.07 20.36
N GLU A 76 -4.49 -4.65 20.44
CA GLU A 76 -4.21 -5.96 19.82
C GLU A 76 -5.06 -7.08 20.43
N GLN A 77 -5.40 -6.99 21.70
CA GLN A 77 -6.25 -7.94 22.42
C GLN A 77 -7.72 -7.89 22.01
N ASP A 78 -8.18 -6.82 21.37
CA ASP A 78 -9.57 -6.68 20.90
C ASP A 78 -9.80 -7.47 19.60
N TRP A 79 -8.73 -7.97 18.98
CA TRP A 79 -8.78 -8.84 17.82
C TRP A 79 -8.89 -10.31 18.21
N GLN A 80 -9.94 -10.98 17.78
CA GLN A 80 -10.05 -12.43 17.85
C GLN A 80 -9.22 -13.05 16.72
N LYS A 81 -8.25 -13.88 17.07
CA LYS A 81 -7.28 -14.43 16.11
C LYS A 81 -7.39 -15.93 15.98
N THR A 82 -7.46 -16.39 14.74
CA THR A 82 -7.15 -17.76 14.33
C THR A 82 -5.73 -17.80 13.76
N GLN A 83 -5.30 -18.94 13.25
CA GLN A 83 -4.04 -19.02 12.51
C GLN A 83 -4.09 -18.19 11.21
N ALA A 84 -5.22 -18.20 10.52
CA ALA A 84 -5.38 -17.63 9.19
C ALA A 84 -5.87 -16.18 9.19
N VAL A 85 -6.73 -15.78 10.13
CA VAL A 85 -7.41 -14.49 10.10
C VAL A 85 -7.58 -13.89 11.49
N ALA A 86 -7.50 -12.57 11.59
CA ALA A 86 -7.90 -11.81 12.77
C ALA A 86 -9.22 -11.09 12.49
N VAL A 87 -10.11 -11.07 13.48
CA VAL A 87 -11.45 -10.46 13.39
C VAL A 87 -11.63 -9.45 14.52
N TYR A 88 -12.05 -8.25 14.17
CA TYR A 88 -12.43 -7.20 15.11
C TYR A 88 -13.92 -6.86 14.93
N SER A 89 -14.64 -6.72 16.03
CA SER A 89 -16.05 -6.28 16.02
C SER A 89 -16.12 -4.76 16.17
N LEU A 90 -16.22 -4.05 15.06
CA LEU A 90 -16.37 -2.60 15.05
C LEU A 90 -17.75 -2.22 15.60
N SER A 91 -17.76 -1.45 16.69
CA SER A 91 -19.00 -0.84 17.22
C SER A 91 -19.29 0.45 16.44
N ASN A 92 -20.11 0.35 15.40
CA ASN A 92 -20.47 1.47 14.51
C ASN A 92 -21.83 2.05 14.88
N LYS A 93 -21.95 2.68 16.05
CA LYS A 93 -23.22 3.22 16.59
C LYS A 93 -23.67 4.53 15.94
N LEU A 94 -22.73 5.35 15.45
CA LEU A 94 -23.03 6.62 14.79
C LEU A 94 -23.34 6.40 13.30
N ASP A 95 -24.29 7.15 12.78
CA ASP A 95 -24.58 7.17 11.35
C ASP A 95 -23.46 7.95 10.59
N GLY A 96 -23.06 7.42 9.44
CA GLY A 96 -21.97 7.98 8.65
C GLY A 96 -20.82 6.99 8.44
N THR A 97 -19.70 7.50 7.96
CA THR A 97 -18.54 6.71 7.52
C THR A 97 -17.46 6.63 8.60
N TYR A 98 -17.00 5.42 8.85
CA TYR A 98 -15.84 5.08 9.68
C TYR A 98 -14.66 4.78 8.76
N ARG A 99 -13.47 5.29 9.07
CA ARG A 99 -12.21 4.99 8.39
C ARG A 99 -11.33 4.15 9.30
N ILE A 100 -11.03 2.93 8.91
CA ILE A 100 -10.21 1.98 9.68
C ILE A 100 -8.83 1.91 9.04
N ARG A 101 -7.77 2.12 9.82
CA ARG A 101 -6.38 2.09 9.36
C ARG A 101 -5.50 1.29 10.32
N GLY A 102 -4.65 0.44 9.74
CA GLY A 102 -3.62 -0.30 10.45
C GLY A 102 -2.24 0.03 9.89
N GLU A 103 -1.25 0.18 10.77
CA GLU A 103 0.12 0.51 10.40
C GLU A 103 1.14 -0.37 11.13
N LYS A 104 2.19 -0.76 10.41
CA LYS A 104 3.30 -1.53 10.98
C LYS A 104 4.62 -1.09 10.39
N LYS A 105 5.62 -0.92 11.25
CA LYS A 105 7.01 -0.77 10.81
C LYS A 105 7.56 -2.15 10.48
N GLY A 106 7.98 -2.33 9.23
CA GLY A 106 8.69 -3.51 8.75
C GLY A 106 10.19 -3.42 8.95
N GLY A 107 10.95 -4.17 8.19
CA GLY A 107 12.42 -4.15 8.21
C GLY A 107 13.01 -2.87 7.62
N THR A 108 14.27 -2.61 7.96
CA THR A 108 15.09 -1.55 7.35
C THR A 108 16.13 -2.20 6.46
N ALA A 109 16.11 -1.86 5.16
CA ALA A 109 17.13 -2.26 4.21
C ALA A 109 18.19 -1.15 4.09
N GLN A 110 19.44 -1.55 3.87
CA GLN A 110 20.54 -0.63 3.61
C GLN A 110 20.93 -0.67 2.14
N PHE A 111 21.31 0.46 1.60
CA PHE A 111 21.77 0.60 0.22
C PHE A 111 23.02 1.43 0.17
N THR A 112 23.91 1.11 -0.76
CA THR A 112 25.11 1.90 -1.05
C THR A 112 25.25 2.17 -2.54
N GLN A 113 25.95 3.24 -2.90
CA GLN A 113 26.12 3.61 -4.29
C GLN A 113 27.43 3.04 -4.86
N VAL A 114 27.32 2.31 -5.97
CA VAL A 114 28.45 1.78 -6.75
C VAL A 114 28.27 2.16 -8.20
N ASN A 115 29.23 2.87 -8.79
CA ASN A 115 29.17 3.34 -10.18
C ASN A 115 27.83 4.06 -10.50
N GLN A 116 27.42 4.97 -9.61
CA GLN A 116 26.18 5.75 -9.70
C GLN A 116 24.88 4.93 -9.59
N GLN A 117 24.97 3.63 -9.31
CA GLN A 117 23.82 2.77 -9.08
C GLN A 117 23.67 2.44 -7.59
N TRP A 118 22.46 2.54 -7.07
CA TRP A 118 22.12 2.10 -5.72
C TRP A 118 21.95 0.59 -5.67
N LYS A 119 22.74 -0.08 -4.82
CA LYS A 119 22.71 -1.54 -4.63
C LYS A 119 22.42 -1.87 -3.17
N PRO A 120 21.64 -2.93 -2.91
CA PRO A 120 21.43 -3.42 -1.55
C PRO A 120 22.76 -3.74 -0.86
N LEU A 121 22.90 -3.31 0.39
CA LEU A 121 24.01 -3.63 1.25
C LEU A 121 23.59 -4.78 2.18
N VAL A 122 24.25 -5.93 2.06
CA VAL A 122 23.90 -7.15 2.80
C VAL A 122 25.02 -7.58 3.74
N SER A 123 24.65 -8.15 4.90
CA SER A 123 25.64 -8.73 5.82
C SER A 123 26.17 -10.08 5.32
N ALA A 124 27.34 -10.49 5.79
CA ALA A 124 27.93 -11.79 5.45
C ALA A 124 27.03 -12.98 5.86
N GLN A 125 26.22 -12.82 6.90
CA GLN A 125 25.30 -13.85 7.40
C GLN A 125 24.11 -14.07 6.47
N GLN A 126 23.71 -13.06 5.69
CA GLN A 126 22.67 -13.19 4.66
C GLN A 126 23.15 -13.92 3.40
N LYS A 127 24.45 -14.29 3.36
CA LYS A 127 25.08 -14.98 2.24
C LYS A 127 24.61 -16.43 2.04
N GLN A 128 24.01 -17.05 3.07
CA GLN A 128 23.66 -18.48 3.04
C GLN A 128 22.30 -18.81 2.39
N GLY A 129 21.44 -17.83 2.13
CA GLY A 129 20.05 -18.11 1.74
C GLY A 129 19.62 -17.76 0.32
N ALA A 130 20.23 -16.80 -0.35
CA ALA A 130 19.90 -16.45 -1.75
C ALA A 130 20.88 -15.39 -2.30
N LEU A 131 21.15 -15.46 -3.58
CA LEU A 131 21.78 -14.46 -4.41
C LEU A 131 23.32 -14.49 -4.46
N LYS A 132 23.85 -15.46 -5.19
CA LYS A 132 24.98 -15.19 -6.09
C LYS A 132 24.45 -14.16 -7.11
N ASN A 133 24.52 -12.88 -6.81
CA ASN A 133 24.06 -11.86 -7.71
C ASN A 133 25.01 -10.65 -7.65
N ASP A 134 25.51 -10.24 -8.79
CA ASP A 134 26.35 -9.04 -8.99
C ASP A 134 25.61 -7.73 -8.63
N ASN A 135 24.35 -7.85 -8.17
CA ASN A 135 23.47 -6.73 -7.84
C ASN A 135 23.48 -6.34 -6.35
N VAL A 136 24.24 -7.02 -5.48
CA VAL A 136 24.35 -6.68 -4.06
C VAL A 136 25.78 -6.29 -3.69
N VAL A 137 25.94 -5.50 -2.64
CA VAL A 137 27.23 -5.19 -2.02
C VAL A 137 27.28 -5.84 -0.65
N TYR A 138 28.38 -6.53 -0.37
CA TYR A 138 28.58 -7.10 0.98
C TYR A 138 29.20 -6.06 1.91
N ALA A 139 28.73 -5.98 3.15
CA ALA A 139 29.24 -5.03 4.14
C ALA A 139 30.76 -5.11 4.34
N SER A 140 31.34 -6.32 4.21
CA SER A 140 32.80 -6.54 4.25
C SER A 140 33.56 -5.82 3.11
N ASN A 141 32.91 -5.52 2.03
CA ASN A 141 33.50 -4.89 0.83
C ASN A 141 33.16 -3.38 0.75
N LEU A 142 32.51 -2.84 1.79
CA LEU A 142 32.12 -1.44 1.82
C LEU A 142 33.37 -0.56 1.97
N LYS A 143 33.52 0.43 1.08
CA LYS A 143 34.60 1.43 1.18
C LYS A 143 34.37 2.34 2.39
N LYS A 144 35.44 2.77 3.06
CA LYS A 144 35.40 3.60 4.29
C LYS A 144 34.56 4.87 4.16
N ASN A 145 34.48 5.45 2.97
CA ASN A 145 33.73 6.70 2.69
C ASN A 145 32.50 6.45 1.81
N ALA A 146 31.97 5.23 1.80
CA ALA A 146 30.79 4.92 1.00
C ALA A 146 29.53 5.63 1.55
N VAL A 147 28.73 6.17 0.64
CA VAL A 147 27.41 6.71 1.01
C VAL A 147 26.47 5.55 1.27
N VAL A 148 25.82 5.55 2.43
CA VAL A 148 24.82 4.54 2.81
C VAL A 148 23.48 5.24 3.04
N LYS A 149 22.41 4.65 2.50
CA LYS A 149 21.03 5.04 2.78
C LYS A 149 20.26 3.87 3.42
N HIS A 150 19.36 4.22 4.32
CA HIS A 150 18.49 3.29 5.02
C HIS A 150 17.06 3.44 4.47
N VAL A 151 16.42 2.34 4.11
CA VAL A 151 15.05 2.34 3.63
C VAL A 151 14.19 1.56 4.63
N GLN A 152 13.43 2.28 5.43
CA GLN A 152 12.47 1.72 6.38
C GLN A 152 11.18 1.36 5.66
N THR A 153 10.77 0.10 5.70
CA THR A 153 9.46 -0.31 5.20
C THR A 153 8.36 0.04 6.21
N LEU A 154 7.26 0.59 5.70
CA LEU A 154 6.02 0.84 6.43
C LEU A 154 4.88 0.14 5.69
N GLU A 155 4.19 -0.75 6.39
CA GLU A 155 3.00 -1.44 5.88
C GLU A 155 1.76 -0.71 6.39
N ILE A 156 0.84 -0.37 5.48
CA ILE A 156 -0.37 0.39 5.76
C ILE A 156 -1.55 -0.33 5.13
N VAL A 157 -2.57 -0.60 5.91
CA VAL A 157 -3.83 -1.20 5.44
C VAL A 157 -5.00 -0.30 5.81
N GLU A 158 -5.98 -0.18 4.91
CA GLU A 158 -7.08 0.75 5.11
C GLU A 158 -8.39 0.24 4.52
N THR A 159 -9.50 0.61 5.14
CA THR A 159 -10.86 0.34 4.64
C THR A 159 -11.88 1.30 5.28
N PHE A 160 -13.09 1.31 4.74
CA PHE A 160 -14.18 2.18 5.17
C PHE A 160 -15.47 1.40 5.40
N VAL A 161 -16.23 1.79 6.43
CA VAL A 161 -17.56 1.27 6.72
C VAL A 161 -18.53 2.45 6.87
N SER A 162 -19.64 2.41 6.17
CA SER A 162 -20.71 3.42 6.31
C SER A 162 -21.95 2.80 6.92
N ARG A 163 -22.47 3.40 7.98
CA ARG A 163 -23.72 3.00 8.60
C ARG A 163 -24.83 3.97 8.22
N ARG A 164 -25.93 3.44 7.66
CA ARG A 164 -27.16 4.13 7.23
C ARG A 164 -26.96 5.24 6.21
N ALA A 165 -25.88 6.00 6.29
CA ALA A 165 -25.52 7.06 5.38
C ALA A 165 -24.00 7.10 5.18
N VAL A 166 -23.55 7.65 4.07
CA VAL A 166 -22.13 8.03 3.89
C VAL A 166 -21.93 9.47 4.39
N SER A 167 -20.72 9.72 4.91
CA SER A 167 -20.31 11.06 5.34
C SER A 167 -18.85 11.31 4.95
N ASP A 168 -18.53 12.56 4.59
CA ASP A 168 -17.24 12.90 3.98
C ASP A 168 -16.17 13.32 4.99
N HIS A 169 -16.51 13.49 6.26
CA HIS A 169 -15.58 14.03 7.25
C HIS A 169 -14.26 13.23 7.32
N VAL A 170 -14.35 11.89 7.38
CA VAL A 170 -13.17 11.02 7.53
C VAL A 170 -12.34 10.87 6.26
N ILE A 171 -12.92 11.08 5.06
CA ILE A 171 -12.18 11.00 3.80
C ILE A 171 -11.33 12.24 3.52
N HIS A 172 -11.63 13.36 4.17
CA HIS A 172 -10.84 14.59 4.08
C HIS A 172 -9.63 14.63 5.03
N HIS A 173 -9.57 13.70 5.99
CA HIS A 173 -8.42 13.60 6.88
C HIS A 173 -7.21 13.06 6.10
N ILE A 174 -6.09 13.80 6.14
CA ILE A 174 -4.82 13.41 5.52
C ILE A 174 -3.83 13.07 6.62
N HIS A 175 -3.31 11.85 6.59
CA HIS A 175 -2.26 11.39 7.50
C HIS A 175 -0.90 11.97 7.10
N ASP A 176 0.00 12.08 8.06
CA ASP A 176 1.39 12.43 7.79
C ASP A 176 2.14 11.27 7.10
N GLY A 177 3.12 11.61 6.29
CA GLY A 177 3.85 10.65 5.45
C GLY A 177 3.02 10.23 4.25
N PHE A 178 2.85 8.94 4.05
CA PHE A 178 2.10 8.40 2.91
C PHE A 178 0.60 8.35 3.20
N ASP A 179 -0.20 8.86 2.26
CA ASP A 179 -1.65 8.74 2.30
C ASP A 179 -2.28 8.72 0.90
N VAL A 180 -3.52 8.28 0.85
CA VAL A 180 -4.40 8.41 -0.31
C VAL A 180 -5.55 9.35 0.05
N GLN A 181 -5.63 10.46 -0.66
CA GLN A 181 -6.75 11.39 -0.58
C GLN A 181 -7.87 10.91 -1.49
N PHE A 182 -9.06 10.76 -0.93
CA PHE A 182 -10.24 10.32 -1.67
C PHE A 182 -11.03 11.53 -2.16
N LEU A 183 -11.14 11.69 -3.47
CA LEU A 183 -12.01 12.69 -4.12
C LEU A 183 -13.36 12.05 -4.47
N THR A 184 -13.35 10.75 -4.75
CA THR A 184 -14.56 9.89 -4.79
C THR A 184 -14.65 9.13 -3.47
N HIS A 185 -15.80 9.18 -2.81
CA HIS A 185 -16.00 8.48 -1.52
C HIS A 185 -15.88 6.96 -1.71
N PRO A 186 -15.03 6.24 -0.91
CA PRO A 186 -14.76 4.80 -1.09
C PRO A 186 -16.01 3.92 -1.11
N ASN A 187 -17.03 4.26 -0.32
CA ASN A 187 -18.30 3.53 -0.27
C ASN A 187 -19.36 4.02 -1.28
N GLN A 188 -18.98 4.90 -2.21
CA GLN A 188 -19.81 5.37 -3.31
C GLN A 188 -19.17 5.18 -4.68
N MET A 189 -18.11 4.38 -4.77
CA MET A 189 -17.51 3.99 -6.04
C MET A 189 -18.46 3.11 -6.82
N LYS A 190 -18.71 3.46 -8.08
CA LYS A 190 -19.70 2.82 -8.95
C LYS A 190 -19.10 2.35 -10.26
N VAL A 191 -19.68 1.28 -10.80
CA VAL A 191 -19.38 0.78 -12.15
C VAL A 191 -19.51 1.89 -13.17
N ASP A 192 -18.56 1.96 -14.12
CA ASP A 192 -18.50 2.92 -15.23
C ASP A 192 -18.47 4.42 -14.84
N GLN A 193 -18.37 4.74 -13.56
CA GLN A 193 -18.19 6.12 -13.09
C GLN A 193 -16.71 6.42 -12.80
N ASP A 194 -16.35 7.70 -12.90
CA ASP A 194 -15.00 8.16 -12.60
C ASP A 194 -14.69 8.00 -11.10
N ILE A 195 -13.63 7.26 -10.78
CA ILE A 195 -13.06 7.15 -9.46
C ILE A 195 -11.83 8.06 -9.43
N ASN A 196 -11.85 9.03 -8.51
CA ASN A 196 -10.82 10.05 -8.40
C ASN A 196 -10.14 9.97 -7.03
N LEU A 197 -8.84 9.79 -7.04
CA LEU A 197 -7.97 9.70 -5.86
C LEU A 197 -6.75 10.61 -6.07
N LYS A 198 -6.00 10.84 -5.01
CA LYS A 198 -4.68 11.46 -5.08
C LYS A 198 -3.71 10.72 -4.16
N VAL A 199 -2.56 10.31 -4.68
CA VAL A 199 -1.53 9.60 -3.92
C VAL A 199 -0.49 10.59 -3.43
N LEU A 200 -0.20 10.57 -2.13
CA LEU A 200 0.60 11.59 -1.45
C LEU A 200 1.77 10.98 -0.67
N ASP A 201 2.93 11.66 -0.70
CA ASP A 201 4.04 11.50 0.24
C ASP A 201 4.34 12.86 0.87
N ASP A 202 4.25 12.95 2.21
CA ASP A 202 4.38 14.21 2.96
C ASP A 202 3.50 15.35 2.37
N LYS A 203 2.23 15.03 2.06
CA LYS A 203 1.22 15.94 1.49
C LYS A 203 1.50 16.41 0.05
N LYS A 204 2.54 15.88 -0.60
CA LYS A 204 2.87 16.16 -2.00
C LYS A 204 2.43 15.00 -2.88
N GLY A 205 1.89 15.32 -4.05
CA GLY A 205 1.50 14.30 -5.02
C GLY A 205 2.69 13.47 -5.50
N ILE A 206 2.51 12.16 -5.58
CA ILE A 206 3.48 11.24 -6.17
C ILE A 206 3.19 11.13 -7.65
N GLU A 207 4.09 11.69 -8.48
CA GLU A 207 3.92 11.78 -9.92
C GLU A 207 4.28 10.48 -10.65
N ASN A 208 3.57 10.22 -11.75
CA ASN A 208 3.86 9.15 -12.72
C ASN A 208 4.06 7.78 -12.06
N PHE A 209 3.30 7.50 -11.01
CA PHE A 209 3.46 6.30 -10.20
C PHE A 209 2.38 5.24 -10.52
N LYS A 210 2.84 4.00 -10.63
CA LYS A 210 1.98 2.84 -10.93
C LYS A 210 1.17 2.41 -9.69
N VAL A 211 -0.13 2.25 -9.86
CA VAL A 211 -1.07 1.72 -8.87
C VAL A 211 -1.72 0.45 -9.43
N GLU A 212 -1.78 -0.60 -8.65
CA GLU A 212 -2.39 -1.87 -9.05
C GLU A 212 -3.74 -2.04 -8.34
N ILE A 213 -4.74 -2.50 -9.10
CA ILE A 213 -6.04 -2.92 -8.59
C ILE A 213 -6.12 -4.43 -8.73
N LEU A 214 -6.38 -5.12 -7.63
CA LEU A 214 -6.43 -6.57 -7.55
C LEU A 214 -7.85 -7.04 -7.32
N ALA A 215 -8.25 -8.10 -8.03
CA ALA A 215 -9.52 -8.79 -7.83
C ALA A 215 -9.29 -10.17 -7.20
N PRO A 216 -10.21 -10.67 -6.36
CA PRO A 216 -10.15 -12.04 -5.88
C PRO A 216 -10.30 -13.02 -7.05
N THR A 217 -9.61 -14.15 -6.97
CA THR A 217 -9.73 -15.26 -7.93
C THR A 217 -10.41 -16.44 -7.27
N THR A 218 -11.09 -17.25 -8.08
CA THR A 218 -11.76 -18.49 -7.63
C THR A 218 -10.94 -19.73 -7.92
N ASP A 219 -9.80 -19.60 -8.61
CA ASP A 219 -8.89 -20.68 -8.92
C ASP A 219 -7.82 -20.87 -7.84
N PHE A 220 -7.06 -21.97 -7.92
CA PHE A 220 -5.96 -22.27 -7.02
C PHE A 220 -4.65 -21.55 -7.38
N SER A 221 -4.73 -20.45 -8.13
CA SER A 221 -3.54 -19.66 -8.45
C SER A 221 -2.96 -19.02 -7.18
N ARG A 222 -1.65 -19.17 -7.00
CA ARG A 222 -0.87 -18.45 -5.99
C ARG A 222 -0.34 -17.13 -6.50
N GLU A 223 -0.65 -16.78 -7.75
CA GLU A 223 -0.24 -15.52 -8.35
C GLU A 223 -1.33 -14.47 -8.14
N GLU A 224 -0.93 -13.27 -7.71
CA GLU A 224 -1.82 -12.13 -7.64
C GLU A 224 -2.38 -11.85 -9.03
N LYS A 225 -3.71 -11.81 -9.16
CA LYS A 225 -4.35 -11.38 -10.40
C LYS A 225 -4.54 -9.88 -10.38
N VAL A 226 -3.69 -9.18 -11.11
CA VAL A 226 -3.86 -7.76 -11.37
C VAL A 226 -5.07 -7.59 -12.30
N TYR A 227 -6.13 -6.97 -11.79
CA TYR A 227 -7.34 -6.66 -12.54
C TYR A 227 -7.11 -5.45 -13.46
N GLN A 228 -6.48 -4.40 -12.93
CA GLN A 228 -6.25 -3.15 -13.64
C GLN A 228 -4.98 -2.46 -13.12
N VAL A 229 -4.28 -1.78 -14.00
CA VAL A 229 -3.10 -0.98 -13.66
C VAL A 229 -3.36 0.46 -14.06
N GLU A 230 -3.15 1.37 -13.13
CA GLU A 230 -3.32 2.79 -13.31
C GLU A 230 -2.03 3.55 -13.01
N GLN A 231 -1.96 4.80 -13.45
CA GLN A 231 -0.81 5.66 -13.22
C GLN A 231 -1.25 7.04 -12.77
N THR A 232 -0.62 7.57 -11.72
CA THR A 232 -0.84 8.94 -11.29
C THR A 232 -0.31 9.94 -12.32
N ASP A 233 -0.95 11.10 -12.41
CA ASP A 233 -0.46 12.23 -13.20
C ASP A 233 0.73 12.95 -12.52
N GLN A 234 1.20 14.06 -13.10
CA GLN A 234 2.29 14.87 -12.56
C GLN A 234 1.98 15.49 -11.19
N SER A 235 0.73 15.58 -10.80
CA SER A 235 0.27 16.13 -9.52
C SER A 235 -0.11 15.04 -8.50
N GLY A 236 0.07 13.76 -8.87
CA GLY A 236 -0.32 12.62 -8.05
C GLY A 236 -1.79 12.24 -8.12
N ASN A 237 -2.57 12.86 -9.03
CA ASN A 237 -3.97 12.48 -9.22
C ASN A 237 -4.06 11.16 -9.98
N LEU A 238 -5.05 10.35 -9.59
CA LEU A 238 -5.40 9.09 -10.20
C LEU A 238 -6.88 9.12 -10.57
N GLN A 239 -7.20 8.96 -11.86
CA GLN A 239 -8.57 8.87 -12.35
C GLN A 239 -8.72 7.61 -13.18
N PHE A 240 -9.71 6.78 -12.85
CA PHE A 240 -9.97 5.53 -13.55
C PHE A 240 -11.45 5.14 -13.47
N LYS A 241 -11.83 4.15 -14.28
CA LYS A 241 -13.16 3.50 -14.25
C LYS A 241 -13.00 2.01 -14.15
N MET A 242 -13.96 1.35 -13.53
CA MET A 242 -14.02 -0.11 -13.42
C MET A 242 -15.34 -0.62 -13.99
N LYS A 243 -15.30 -1.83 -14.55
CA LYS A 243 -16.42 -2.43 -15.31
C LYS A 243 -17.28 -3.38 -14.53
N GLU A 244 -16.74 -3.98 -13.48
CA GLU A 244 -17.39 -5.06 -12.77
C GLU A 244 -17.57 -4.72 -11.30
N LYS A 245 -18.77 -4.95 -10.76
CA LYS A 245 -19.02 -4.80 -9.32
C LYS A 245 -18.31 -5.88 -8.52
N GLY A 246 -17.94 -5.57 -7.30
CA GLY A 246 -17.28 -6.52 -6.41
C GLY A 246 -16.32 -5.85 -5.43
N GLN A 247 -15.64 -6.70 -4.68
CA GLN A 247 -14.60 -6.27 -3.74
C GLN A 247 -13.24 -6.25 -4.44
N TYR A 248 -12.45 -5.22 -4.16
CA TYR A 248 -11.13 -5.02 -4.76
C TYR A 248 -10.13 -4.53 -3.72
N LEU A 249 -8.85 -4.78 -3.99
CA LEU A 249 -7.74 -4.18 -3.28
C LEU A 249 -7.00 -3.22 -4.21
N LEU A 250 -6.84 -1.96 -3.79
CA LEU A 250 -5.91 -1.04 -4.41
C LEU A 250 -4.57 -1.20 -3.69
N LYS A 251 -3.50 -1.49 -4.44
CA LYS A 251 -2.17 -1.80 -3.94
C LYS A 251 -1.16 -0.78 -4.44
N ILE A 252 -0.39 -0.23 -3.53
CA ILE A 252 0.71 0.69 -3.81
C ILE A 252 1.96 0.21 -3.08
N ASP A 253 3.07 0.08 -3.82
CA ASP A 253 4.40 -0.20 -3.27
C ASP A 253 5.35 0.91 -3.70
N TYR A 254 5.38 1.99 -2.92
CA TYR A 254 6.13 3.20 -3.22
C TYR A 254 7.36 3.32 -2.32
N GLN A 255 8.52 3.47 -2.92
CA GLN A 255 9.76 3.83 -2.24
C GLN A 255 10.15 5.26 -2.57
N GLN A 256 10.48 6.04 -1.55
CA GLN A 256 11.02 7.38 -1.73
C GLN A 256 12.30 7.32 -2.57
N PRO A 257 12.50 8.25 -3.51
CA PRO A 257 13.61 8.20 -4.44
C PRO A 257 14.95 8.39 -3.72
N PHE A 258 15.97 7.67 -4.17
CA PHE A 258 17.34 7.82 -3.63
C PHE A 258 17.95 9.21 -3.87
N SER A 259 17.40 10.03 -4.75
CA SER A 259 17.76 11.43 -4.94
C SER A 259 17.37 12.34 -3.77
N LYS A 260 16.43 11.88 -2.89
CA LYS A 260 16.08 12.65 -1.69
C LYS A 260 17.33 12.85 -0.82
N PRO A 261 17.59 14.08 -0.28
CA PRO A 261 18.81 14.37 0.47
C PRO A 261 19.00 13.53 1.74
N SER A 262 17.90 13.07 2.36
CA SER A 262 17.93 12.26 3.58
C SER A 262 18.68 10.94 3.39
N SER A 263 19.46 10.53 4.39
CA SER A 263 19.99 9.17 4.51
C SER A 263 18.93 8.13 4.87
N ASP A 264 17.84 8.58 5.48
CA ASP A 264 16.73 7.75 5.94
C ASP A 264 15.53 7.96 5.02
N LEU A 265 15.23 6.93 4.24
CA LEU A 265 14.14 6.88 3.28
C LEU A 265 13.04 5.95 3.78
N LYS A 266 11.86 6.06 3.19
CA LYS A 266 10.71 5.21 3.48
C LYS A 266 10.26 4.44 2.23
N ARG A 267 9.82 3.21 2.43
CA ARG A 267 9.07 2.42 1.47
C ARG A 267 7.70 2.14 2.06
N TYR A 268 6.67 2.51 1.36
CA TYR A 268 5.29 2.31 1.79
C TYR A 268 4.64 1.18 0.99
N LYS A 269 4.18 0.16 1.71
CA LYS A 269 3.29 -0.87 1.17
C LYS A 269 1.89 -0.56 1.66
N TYR A 270 1.08 0.00 0.80
CA TYR A 270 -0.29 0.41 1.11
C TYR A 270 -1.30 -0.49 0.41
N THR A 271 -2.32 -0.90 1.14
CA THR A 271 -3.46 -1.65 0.61
C THR A 271 -4.77 -1.03 1.10
N LEU A 272 -5.65 -0.70 0.16
CA LEU A 272 -7.03 -0.26 0.43
C LEU A 272 -8.00 -1.34 -0.01
N ALA A 273 -8.84 -1.81 0.90
CA ALA A 273 -10.00 -2.64 0.55
C ALA A 273 -11.21 -1.75 0.30
N PHE A 274 -11.85 -1.90 -0.85
CA PHE A 274 -13.04 -1.16 -1.25
C PHE A 274 -14.03 -2.03 -2.02
N ASN A 275 -15.25 -1.54 -2.15
CA ASN A 275 -16.33 -2.22 -2.88
C ASN A 275 -16.85 -1.32 -3.99
N LEU A 276 -17.00 -1.90 -5.18
CA LEU A 276 -17.62 -1.26 -6.33
C LEU A 276 -19.07 -1.73 -6.44
N VAL A 277 -19.99 -0.79 -6.51
CA VAL A 277 -21.44 -1.03 -6.63
C VAL A 277 -21.99 -0.59 -7.98
N ASP A 278 -23.25 -0.93 -8.25
CA ASP A 278 -23.97 -0.48 -9.47
C ASP A 278 -24.21 1.01 -9.50
#